data_f13d4e2b556af1c474916618b19ea7bf
#
_entry.id   f13d4e2b556af1c474916618b19ea7bf
#
_cell.length_a   1.000
_cell.length_b   1.000
_cell.length_c   1.000
_cell.angle_alpha   90.00
_cell.angle_beta   90.00
_cell.angle_gamma   90.00
#
_symmetry.space_group_name_H-M   'P 1'
#
loop_
_entity.id
_entity.type
_entity.pdbx_description
1 polymer ?
#
loop_
_entity_poly.entity_id
_entity_poly.type
_entity_poly.pdbx_seq_one_letter_code
_entity_poly.pdbx_strand_id
1 'polypeptide(L)'
;MVKRLLSMMIIASAGMLALTGCDNSADNSNSTDSVDSSDKTSVTAATPEAPKVNTIDWSLVASGEKAVDPANYKYPFALDSQNVRDYAEYFDVDNATAQHNLTISMASNEALSKLLDQLSDSYTSHEIIDSKDMKLVIHTTPDVAASSYNYVLSDDFAKGLVLPIEIKPDGEKSDVKAHGEVVE
;
A
#
# COMPACT_ATOMS: atom_id res chain seq x y z
N MET A 1 15.78 35.88 -14.81
CA MET A 1 16.20 35.44 -13.45
C MET A 1 15.24 36.02 -12.42
N VAL A 2 14.27 35.26 -11.96
CA VAL A 2 13.42 35.64 -10.83
C VAL A 2 13.32 34.43 -9.91
N LYS A 3 14.10 34.47 -8.83
CA LYS A 3 14.04 33.47 -7.75
C LYS A 3 12.75 33.70 -6.96
N ARG A 4 11.82 32.76 -7.02
CA ARG A 4 10.68 32.71 -6.10
C ARG A 4 11.06 31.85 -4.90
N LEU A 5 11.30 32.52 -3.78
CA LEU A 5 11.42 31.91 -2.46
C LEU A 5 10.03 31.39 -2.03
N LEU A 6 9.87 30.09 -1.93
CA LEU A 6 8.72 29.49 -1.24
C LEU A 6 9.05 29.39 0.24
N SER A 7 8.25 30.13 1.02
CA SER A 7 8.27 30.16 2.49
C SER A 7 7.66 28.86 3.03
N MET A 8 8.46 28.05 3.73
CA MET A 8 7.95 26.91 4.50
C MET A 8 7.31 27.43 5.80
N MET A 9 6.02 27.20 5.98
CA MET A 9 5.37 27.32 7.29
C MET A 9 5.45 25.96 7.99
N ILE A 10 6.27 25.91 9.04
CA ILE A 10 6.31 24.80 9.99
C ILE A 10 5.29 25.10 11.08
N ILE A 11 4.24 24.31 11.15
CA ILE A 11 3.30 24.33 12.29
C ILE A 11 3.70 23.19 13.23
N ALA A 12 4.36 23.54 14.32
CA ALA A 12 4.64 22.63 15.42
C ALA A 12 3.44 22.64 16.37
N SER A 13 2.68 21.57 16.44
CA SER A 13 1.68 21.32 17.46
C SER A 13 2.20 20.31 18.48
N ALA A 14 2.62 20.83 19.64
CA ALA A 14 2.94 20.03 20.82
C ALA A 14 1.64 19.71 21.59
N GLY A 15 1.24 18.46 21.59
CA GLY A 15 0.15 17.92 22.42
C GLY A 15 0.74 17.09 23.55
N MET A 16 0.76 17.62 24.77
CA MET A 16 1.00 16.86 26.01
C MET A 16 -0.29 16.14 26.41
N LEU A 17 -0.23 14.81 26.56
CA LEU A 17 -1.24 14.05 27.28
C LEU A 17 -0.59 13.46 28.55
N ALA A 18 -1.06 13.94 29.68
CA ALA A 18 -0.70 13.46 31.00
C ALA A 18 -1.39 12.12 31.27
N LEU A 19 -0.61 11.10 31.61
CA LEU A 19 -1.07 9.84 32.16
C LEU A 19 -1.20 9.99 33.66
N THR A 20 -2.43 9.97 34.19
CA THR A 20 -2.68 9.78 35.61
C THR A 20 -2.82 8.30 35.89
N GLY A 21 -1.87 7.77 36.63
CA GLY A 21 -1.92 6.44 37.20
C GLY A 21 -2.96 6.38 38.34
N CYS A 22 -3.60 5.21 38.48
CA CYS A 22 -4.25 4.81 39.71
C CYS A 22 -3.65 3.49 40.15
N ASP A 23 -2.81 3.62 41.15
CA ASP A 23 -2.37 2.59 42.04
C ASP A 23 -3.50 2.28 42.99
N ASN A 24 -3.87 1.03 43.20
CA ASN A 24 -4.67 0.62 44.35
C ASN A 24 -4.22 -0.73 44.86
N SER A 25 -3.26 -0.64 45.76
CA SER A 25 -2.94 -1.70 46.73
C SER A 25 -3.92 -1.62 47.91
N ALA A 26 -4.55 -2.69 48.23
CA ALA A 26 -5.01 -2.93 49.58
C ALA A 26 -5.12 -4.43 49.88
N ASP A 27 -4.26 -4.80 50.71
CA ASP A 27 -4.14 -5.92 51.62
C ASP A 27 -5.48 -6.29 52.33
N ASN A 28 -5.79 -7.53 52.54
CA ASN A 28 -5.85 -8.12 53.87
C ASN A 28 -6.48 -9.54 53.89
N SER A 29 -5.68 -10.45 54.32
CA SER A 29 -5.86 -11.54 55.29
C SER A 29 -7.24 -12.20 55.56
N ASN A 30 -7.20 -13.49 55.46
CA ASN A 30 -7.39 -14.51 56.50
C ASN A 30 -8.65 -15.36 56.49
N SER A 31 -8.37 -16.63 56.63
CA SER A 31 -9.02 -17.76 57.32
C SER A 31 -9.88 -18.73 56.52
N THR A 32 -9.24 -19.90 56.37
CA THR A 32 -9.72 -21.27 56.73
C THR A 32 -11.21 -21.59 56.49
N ASP A 33 -11.54 -22.57 55.67
CA ASP A 33 -11.72 -23.97 56.07
C ASP A 33 -12.04 -24.87 54.85
N SER A 34 -11.67 -26.09 54.99
CA SER A 34 -11.76 -27.24 54.11
C SER A 34 -13.15 -27.50 53.53
N VAL A 35 -13.26 -28.10 52.36
CA VAL A 35 -13.68 -29.49 52.07
C VAL A 35 -13.81 -29.66 50.52
N ASP A 36 -13.00 -30.54 50.00
CA ASP A 36 -13.21 -31.56 48.97
C ASP A 36 -14.39 -31.43 48.00
N SER A 37 -14.08 -31.31 46.72
CA SER A 37 -14.60 -32.20 45.67
C SER A 37 -13.98 -31.86 44.31
N SER A 38 -13.37 -32.87 43.77
CA SER A 38 -12.86 -32.97 42.39
C SER A 38 -13.86 -32.53 41.36
N ASP A 39 -13.47 -31.55 40.54
CA ASP A 39 -13.84 -31.57 39.16
C ASP A 39 -12.74 -30.86 38.34
N LYS A 40 -11.92 -31.68 37.67
CA LYS A 40 -10.91 -31.26 36.74
C LYS A 40 -11.58 -30.83 35.44
N THR A 41 -12.13 -29.65 35.39
CA THR A 41 -12.41 -29.02 34.10
C THR A 41 -11.08 -28.46 33.59
N SER A 42 -10.44 -29.25 32.77
CA SER A 42 -9.29 -28.82 31.97
C SER A 42 -9.75 -27.73 31.02
N VAL A 43 -9.63 -26.49 31.44
CA VAL A 43 -9.77 -25.36 30.54
C VAL A 43 -8.52 -25.37 29.67
N THR A 44 -8.62 -26.01 28.51
CA THR A 44 -7.63 -25.87 27.45
C THR A 44 -7.67 -24.41 27.06
N ALA A 45 -6.69 -23.65 27.52
CA ALA A 45 -6.47 -22.29 27.01
C ALA A 45 -6.25 -22.41 25.50
N ALA A 46 -7.24 -21.98 24.72
CA ALA A 46 -7.07 -21.84 23.29
C ALA A 46 -5.92 -20.86 23.08
N THR A 47 -4.81 -21.33 22.58
CA THR A 47 -3.73 -20.48 22.07
C THR A 47 -4.37 -19.60 21.01
N PRO A 48 -4.25 -18.27 21.07
CA PRO A 48 -4.75 -17.41 20.01
C PRO A 48 -4.10 -17.84 18.70
N GLU A 49 -4.90 -18.30 17.75
CA GLU A 49 -4.42 -18.60 16.40
C GLU A 49 -3.88 -17.29 15.85
N ALA A 50 -2.63 -17.29 15.39
CA ALA A 50 -2.03 -16.12 14.77
C ALA A 50 -2.91 -15.70 13.58
N PRO A 51 -3.14 -14.38 13.37
CA PRO A 51 -3.98 -13.91 12.29
C PRO A 51 -3.48 -14.48 10.97
N LYS A 52 -4.38 -15.06 10.19
CA LYS A 52 -4.05 -15.55 8.84
C LYS A 52 -3.74 -14.35 7.97
N VAL A 53 -2.52 -14.27 7.49
CA VAL A 53 -2.09 -13.22 6.57
C VAL A 53 -2.29 -13.72 5.14
N ASN A 54 -3.08 -12.99 4.35
CA ASN A 54 -3.31 -13.27 2.94
C ASN A 54 -2.05 -12.91 2.13
N THR A 55 -1.71 -13.73 1.15
CA THR A 55 -0.59 -13.48 0.24
C THR A 55 -1.07 -13.39 -1.19
N ILE A 56 -0.47 -12.50 -1.98
CA ILE A 56 -0.77 -12.42 -3.41
C ILE A 56 -0.13 -13.60 -4.15
N ASP A 57 -0.92 -14.24 -4.98
CA ASP A 57 -0.41 -15.20 -5.94
C ASP A 57 0.04 -14.47 -7.22
N TRP A 58 1.33 -14.17 -7.28
CA TRP A 58 1.93 -13.45 -8.40
C TRP A 58 1.87 -14.21 -9.72
N SER A 59 1.68 -15.53 -9.69
CA SER A 59 1.53 -16.35 -10.90
C SER A 59 0.22 -16.05 -11.65
N LEU A 60 -0.82 -15.65 -10.91
CA LEU A 60 -2.10 -15.23 -11.49
C LEU A 60 -2.05 -13.79 -12.02
N VAL A 61 -1.15 -12.96 -11.46
CA VAL A 61 -0.95 -11.57 -11.91
C VAL A 61 -0.08 -11.52 -13.15
N ALA A 62 0.94 -12.37 -13.25
CA ALA A 62 1.92 -12.35 -14.33
C ALA A 62 1.26 -12.31 -15.73
N SER A 63 1.79 -11.46 -16.61
CA SER A 63 1.31 -11.34 -18.00
C SER A 63 1.76 -12.49 -18.90
N GLY A 64 2.84 -13.17 -18.51
CA GLY A 64 3.52 -14.16 -19.35
C GLY A 64 4.47 -13.55 -20.41
N GLU A 65 4.53 -12.24 -20.52
CA GLU A 65 5.43 -11.53 -21.43
C GLU A 65 6.87 -11.54 -20.91
N LYS A 66 7.81 -11.35 -21.83
CA LYS A 66 9.23 -11.23 -21.49
C LYS A 66 9.63 -9.76 -21.39
N ALA A 67 10.41 -9.45 -20.36
CA ALA A 67 10.97 -8.12 -20.22
C ALA A 67 11.90 -7.78 -21.41
N VAL A 68 11.78 -6.53 -21.88
CA VAL A 68 12.65 -5.96 -22.91
C VAL A 68 13.61 -4.97 -22.27
N ASP A 69 14.74 -4.75 -22.93
CA ASP A 69 15.69 -3.71 -22.53
C ASP A 69 15.11 -2.32 -22.90
N PRO A 70 14.85 -1.45 -21.91
CA PRO A 70 14.32 -0.10 -22.16
C PRO A 70 15.16 0.74 -23.13
N ALA A 71 16.48 0.50 -23.18
CA ALA A 71 17.38 1.22 -24.07
C ALA A 71 17.13 0.94 -25.57
N ASN A 72 16.53 -0.23 -25.85
CA ASN A 72 16.18 -0.66 -27.22
C ASN A 72 14.68 -0.59 -27.51
N TYR A 73 13.89 -0.07 -26.56
CA TYR A 73 12.44 0.02 -26.69
C TYR A 73 12.03 1.15 -27.65
N LYS A 74 11.05 0.90 -28.50
CA LYS A 74 10.48 1.91 -29.36
C LYS A 74 9.30 2.60 -28.67
N TYR A 75 9.59 3.69 -27.99
CA TYR A 75 8.59 4.46 -27.25
C TYR A 75 7.54 5.10 -28.17
N PRO A 76 6.26 5.18 -27.73
CA PRO A 76 5.20 5.83 -28.50
C PRO A 76 5.33 7.35 -28.58
N PHE A 77 6.01 7.97 -27.60
CA PHE A 77 6.30 9.40 -27.58
C PHE A 77 7.70 9.68 -28.13
N ALA A 78 7.86 10.78 -28.86
CA ALA A 78 9.19 11.27 -29.19
C ALA A 78 9.87 11.84 -27.92
N LEU A 79 11.20 11.66 -27.81
CA LEU A 79 11.98 12.11 -26.65
C LEU A 79 11.87 13.63 -26.40
N ASP A 80 11.65 14.40 -27.45
CA ASP A 80 11.49 15.86 -27.44
C ASP A 80 10.04 16.30 -27.54
N SER A 81 9.07 15.39 -27.38
CA SER A 81 7.64 15.75 -27.39
C SER A 81 7.28 16.64 -26.20
N GLN A 82 6.22 17.43 -26.36
CA GLN A 82 5.77 18.32 -25.29
C GLN A 82 5.43 17.53 -24.00
N ASN A 83 4.70 16.41 -24.14
CA ASN A 83 4.30 15.59 -22.99
C ASN A 83 5.51 15.07 -22.20
N VAL A 84 6.58 14.65 -22.90
CA VAL A 84 7.81 14.18 -22.25
C VAL A 84 8.51 15.32 -21.52
N ARG A 85 8.61 16.50 -22.14
CA ARG A 85 9.25 17.66 -21.48
C ARG A 85 8.48 18.14 -20.27
N ASP A 86 7.15 18.21 -20.36
CA ASP A 86 6.30 18.67 -19.26
C ASP A 86 6.38 17.68 -18.09
N TYR A 87 6.39 16.38 -18.38
CA TYR A 87 6.59 15.34 -17.37
C TYR A 87 7.98 15.44 -16.72
N ALA A 88 9.03 15.59 -17.52
CA ALA A 88 10.41 15.73 -17.06
C ALA A 88 10.58 16.94 -16.12
N GLU A 89 9.99 18.08 -16.50
CA GLU A 89 10.01 19.29 -15.68
C GLU A 89 9.23 19.13 -14.37
N TYR A 90 8.05 18.49 -14.44
CA TYR A 90 7.18 18.34 -13.29
C TYR A 90 7.77 17.39 -12.21
N PHE A 91 8.37 16.28 -12.65
CA PHE A 91 8.92 15.26 -11.75
C PHE A 91 10.44 15.39 -11.51
N ASP A 92 11.08 16.40 -12.06
CA ASP A 92 12.53 16.66 -11.96
C ASP A 92 13.38 15.45 -12.39
N VAL A 93 13.05 14.89 -13.56
CA VAL A 93 13.77 13.78 -14.19
C VAL A 93 14.27 14.16 -15.57
N ASP A 94 15.19 13.40 -16.15
CA ASP A 94 15.60 13.60 -17.53
C ASP A 94 14.53 13.11 -18.55
N ASN A 95 14.62 13.57 -19.79
CA ASN A 95 13.62 13.25 -20.82
C ASN A 95 13.54 11.74 -21.13
N ALA A 96 14.62 10.97 -20.99
CA ALA A 96 14.59 9.53 -21.25
C ALA A 96 13.84 8.81 -20.13
N THR A 97 14.07 9.20 -18.89
CA THR A 97 13.31 8.74 -17.73
C THR A 97 11.84 9.15 -17.85
N ALA A 98 11.57 10.39 -18.21
CA ALA A 98 10.21 10.89 -18.42
C ALA A 98 9.45 10.11 -19.50
N GLN A 99 10.10 9.84 -20.65
CA GLN A 99 9.53 9.06 -21.76
C GLN A 99 9.17 7.64 -21.32
N HIS A 100 10.07 7.00 -20.55
CA HIS A 100 9.88 5.67 -20.01
C HIS A 100 8.72 5.64 -19.01
N ASN A 101 8.76 6.49 -17.99
CA ASN A 101 7.76 6.55 -16.95
C ASN A 101 6.37 6.88 -17.47
N LEU A 102 6.26 7.87 -18.35
CA LEU A 102 5.01 8.25 -18.99
C LEU A 102 4.38 7.07 -19.76
N THR A 103 5.21 6.30 -20.47
CA THR A 103 4.74 5.12 -21.21
C THR A 103 4.21 4.04 -20.26
N ILE A 104 4.93 3.74 -19.18
CA ILE A 104 4.52 2.74 -18.18
C ILE A 104 3.27 3.19 -17.42
N SER A 105 3.23 4.47 -17.00
CA SER A 105 2.11 5.05 -16.26
C SER A 105 0.78 4.88 -17.00
N MET A 106 0.78 5.11 -18.32
CA MET A 106 -0.42 4.96 -19.14
C MET A 106 -0.92 3.51 -19.28
N ALA A 107 -0.04 2.52 -19.12
CA ALA A 107 -0.39 1.10 -19.17
C ALA A 107 -0.56 0.45 -17.78
N SER A 108 -0.33 1.18 -16.70
CA SER A 108 -0.30 0.65 -15.33
C SER A 108 -1.62 0.01 -14.86
N ASN A 109 -2.75 0.45 -15.42
CA ASN A 109 -4.07 -0.11 -15.11
C ASN A 109 -4.20 -1.60 -15.44
N GLU A 110 -3.38 -2.13 -16.37
CA GLU A 110 -3.34 -3.57 -16.65
C GLU A 110 -2.96 -4.37 -15.40
N ALA A 111 -1.87 -3.99 -14.75
CA ALA A 111 -1.41 -4.65 -13.54
C ALA A 111 -2.37 -4.43 -12.36
N LEU A 112 -2.86 -3.20 -12.20
CA LEU A 112 -3.80 -2.86 -11.14
C LEU A 112 -5.07 -3.72 -11.21
N SER A 113 -5.67 -3.89 -12.38
CA SER A 113 -6.90 -4.67 -12.55
C SER A 113 -6.72 -6.11 -12.07
N LYS A 114 -5.61 -6.77 -12.45
CA LYS A 114 -5.32 -8.15 -12.04
C LYS A 114 -5.07 -8.29 -10.53
N LEU A 115 -4.50 -7.26 -9.91
CA LEU A 115 -4.30 -7.23 -8.46
C LEU A 115 -5.59 -7.01 -7.71
N LEU A 116 -6.49 -6.17 -8.21
CA LEU A 116 -7.80 -5.93 -7.61
C LEU A 116 -8.67 -7.19 -7.57
N ASP A 117 -8.52 -8.11 -8.53
CA ASP A 117 -9.20 -9.42 -8.52
C ASP A 117 -8.84 -10.26 -7.28
N GLN A 118 -7.61 -10.11 -6.74
CA GLN A 118 -7.18 -10.80 -5.53
C GLN A 118 -7.34 -9.98 -4.25
N LEU A 119 -7.37 -8.65 -4.37
CA LEU A 119 -7.35 -7.71 -3.26
C LEU A 119 -8.69 -7.03 -2.99
N SER A 120 -9.79 -7.42 -3.66
CA SER A 120 -11.09 -6.74 -3.59
C SER A 120 -11.53 -6.40 -2.17
N ASP A 121 -11.28 -7.30 -1.21
CA ASP A 121 -11.66 -7.14 0.19
C ASP A 121 -10.62 -6.42 1.06
N SER A 122 -9.39 -6.31 0.60
CA SER A 122 -8.27 -5.77 1.37
C SER A 122 -7.67 -4.51 0.76
N TYR A 123 -8.01 -4.18 -0.47
CA TYR A 123 -7.56 -2.96 -1.15
C TYR A 123 -8.10 -1.70 -0.46
N THR A 124 -7.25 -0.70 -0.27
CA THR A 124 -7.63 0.59 0.29
C THR A 124 -7.36 1.75 -0.67
N SER A 125 -6.20 1.78 -1.30
CA SER A 125 -5.82 2.79 -2.29
C SER A 125 -4.62 2.34 -3.10
N HIS A 126 -4.26 3.12 -4.10
CA HIS A 126 -3.02 2.97 -4.83
C HIS A 126 -2.47 4.33 -5.24
N GLU A 127 -1.17 4.37 -5.52
CA GLU A 127 -0.49 5.52 -6.09
C GLU A 127 0.61 5.07 -7.06
N ILE A 128 0.91 5.91 -8.03
CA ILE A 128 2.11 5.76 -8.86
C ILE A 128 3.14 6.75 -8.34
N ILE A 129 4.30 6.25 -7.95
CA ILE A 129 5.44 7.08 -7.61
C ILE A 129 6.20 7.39 -8.90
N ASP A 130 5.95 8.59 -9.42
CA ASP A 130 6.56 9.11 -10.64
C ASP A 130 7.89 9.81 -10.31
N SER A 131 8.95 9.03 -10.20
CA SER A 131 10.29 9.52 -9.91
C SER A 131 11.32 8.72 -10.70
N LYS A 132 12.61 8.92 -10.42
CA LYS A 132 13.68 8.11 -11.01
C LYS A 132 13.46 6.60 -10.79
N ASP A 133 12.88 6.24 -9.63
CA ASP A 133 12.57 4.86 -9.24
C ASP A 133 11.03 4.66 -9.27
N MET A 134 10.44 4.83 -10.46
CA MET A 134 9.01 4.69 -10.67
C MET A 134 8.49 3.34 -10.21
N LYS A 135 7.35 3.34 -9.52
CA LYS A 135 6.63 2.12 -9.12
C LYS A 135 5.14 2.36 -8.85
N LEU A 136 4.36 1.30 -8.96
CA LEU A 136 2.98 1.25 -8.48
C LEU A 136 2.99 0.76 -7.04
N VAL A 137 2.48 1.56 -6.12
CA VAL A 137 2.27 1.19 -4.72
C VAL A 137 0.80 0.92 -4.51
N ILE A 138 0.49 -0.22 -3.90
CA ILE A 138 -0.87 -0.62 -3.54
C ILE A 138 -0.95 -0.74 -2.02
N HIS A 139 -1.84 0.04 -1.44
CA HIS A 139 -2.13 0.02 -0.01
C HIS A 139 -3.25 -0.96 0.28
N THR A 140 -3.04 -1.82 1.27
CA THR A 140 -4.01 -2.83 1.69
C THR A 140 -4.21 -2.80 3.19
N THR A 141 -5.26 -3.45 3.65
CA THR A 141 -5.44 -3.72 5.08
C THR A 141 -4.32 -4.61 5.62
N PRO A 142 -4.02 -4.58 6.95
CA PRO A 142 -2.90 -5.30 7.57
C PRO A 142 -2.96 -6.84 7.48
N ASP A 143 -4.07 -7.41 7.03
CA ASP A 143 -4.24 -8.86 6.82
C ASP A 143 -3.60 -9.36 5.52
N VAL A 144 -2.99 -8.49 4.71
CA VAL A 144 -2.23 -8.85 3.52
C VAL A 144 -0.74 -8.76 3.79
N ALA A 145 0.04 -9.74 3.34
CA ALA A 145 1.49 -9.68 3.44
C ALA A 145 2.10 -8.63 2.53
N ALA A 146 3.03 -7.83 3.06
CA ALA A 146 3.86 -6.96 2.24
C ALA A 146 4.64 -7.80 1.22
N SER A 147 4.67 -7.36 -0.02
CA SER A 147 5.37 -8.03 -1.10
C SER A 147 5.70 -7.08 -2.24
N SER A 148 6.58 -7.50 -3.15
CA SER A 148 6.91 -6.74 -4.34
C SER A 148 7.04 -7.65 -5.55
N TYR A 149 6.80 -7.11 -6.72
CA TYR A 149 6.86 -7.84 -7.99
C TYR A 149 7.22 -6.91 -9.14
N ASN A 150 8.01 -7.41 -10.09
CA ASN A 150 8.29 -6.71 -11.33
C ASN A 150 7.32 -7.21 -12.41
N TYR A 151 6.25 -6.48 -12.61
CA TYR A 151 5.25 -6.81 -13.62
C TYR A 151 5.74 -6.43 -15.02
N VAL A 152 5.70 -7.39 -15.94
CA VAL A 152 6.00 -7.13 -17.35
C VAL A 152 4.70 -6.81 -18.09
N LEU A 153 4.58 -5.61 -18.61
CA LEU A 153 3.37 -5.14 -19.28
C LEU A 153 3.12 -5.92 -20.59
N SER A 154 1.86 -6.25 -20.84
CA SER A 154 1.41 -6.92 -22.08
C SER A 154 0.60 -6.01 -23.00
N ASP A 155 0.16 -4.87 -22.51
CA ASP A 155 -0.49 -3.83 -23.32
C ASP A 155 0.42 -3.38 -24.46
N ASP A 156 -0.11 -3.31 -25.67
CA ASP A 156 0.66 -2.97 -26.88
C ASP A 156 1.40 -1.63 -26.78
N PHE A 157 0.89 -0.71 -25.96
CA PHE A 157 1.48 0.60 -25.73
C PHE A 157 2.81 0.55 -24.98
N ALA A 158 2.96 -0.45 -24.07
CA ALA A 158 4.11 -0.57 -23.18
C ALA A 158 4.67 -2.02 -23.13
N LYS A 159 4.37 -2.83 -24.12
CA LYS A 159 4.64 -4.27 -24.14
C LYS A 159 6.09 -4.61 -23.84
N GLY A 160 6.29 -5.43 -22.81
CA GLY A 160 7.61 -5.87 -22.38
C GLY A 160 8.32 -4.89 -21.43
N LEU A 161 7.84 -3.66 -21.25
CA LEU A 161 8.37 -2.77 -20.21
C LEU A 161 7.97 -3.31 -18.82
N VAL A 162 8.80 -2.99 -17.83
CA VAL A 162 8.64 -3.49 -16.46
C VAL A 162 8.05 -2.40 -15.57
N LEU A 163 6.93 -2.68 -14.91
CA LEU A 163 6.35 -1.87 -13.86
C LEU A 163 6.67 -2.52 -12.50
N PRO A 164 7.55 -1.95 -11.67
CA PRO A 164 7.72 -2.39 -10.28
C PRO A 164 6.45 -2.14 -9.47
N ILE A 165 6.04 -3.15 -8.70
CA ILE A 165 4.86 -3.10 -7.84
C ILE A 165 5.29 -3.36 -6.40
N GLU A 166 4.72 -2.61 -5.47
CA GLU A 166 4.92 -2.77 -4.03
C GLU A 166 3.57 -2.84 -3.32
N ILE A 167 3.37 -3.87 -2.50
CA ILE A 167 2.19 -4.02 -1.63
C ILE A 167 2.55 -3.55 -0.24
N LYS A 168 1.81 -2.57 0.28
CA LYS A 168 1.96 -2.01 1.62
C LYS A 168 0.72 -2.27 2.46
N PRO A 169 0.81 -3.09 3.52
CA PRO A 169 -0.31 -3.37 4.43
C PRO A 169 -0.45 -2.26 5.49
N ASP A 170 -0.58 -1.03 5.06
CA ASP A 170 -0.63 0.19 5.89
C ASP A 170 -1.92 1.00 5.69
N GLY A 171 -2.84 0.47 4.89
CA GLY A 171 -4.11 1.12 4.61
C GLY A 171 -5.19 0.77 5.64
N GLU A 172 -6.11 1.72 5.86
CA GLU A 172 -7.31 1.53 6.65
C GLU A 172 -8.53 1.60 5.74
N LYS A 173 -9.47 0.64 5.89
CA LYS A 173 -10.77 0.76 5.22
C LYS A 173 -11.52 1.94 5.81
N SER A 174 -11.87 2.91 4.99
CA SER A 174 -12.83 3.92 5.40
C SER A 174 -14.19 3.25 5.56
N ASP A 175 -14.75 3.33 6.76
CA ASP A 175 -16.16 3.02 7.02
C ASP A 175 -17.04 4.06 6.31
N VAL A 176 -17.16 3.95 5.01
CA VAL A 176 -18.18 4.68 4.26
C VAL A 176 -19.51 4.03 4.59
N LYS A 177 -20.12 4.44 5.71
CA LYS A 177 -21.54 4.19 5.94
C LYS A 177 -22.24 4.87 4.77
N ALA A 178 -22.82 4.05 3.91
CA ALA A 178 -23.74 4.54 2.87
C ALA A 178 -24.83 5.34 3.58
N HIS A 179 -24.74 6.67 3.52
CA HIS A 179 -25.83 7.56 3.93
C HIS A 179 -26.91 7.47 2.86
N GLY A 180 -27.69 6.39 2.95
CA GLY A 180 -28.92 6.20 2.24
C GLY A 180 -30.09 6.27 3.24
N GLU A 181 -30.20 7.35 3.99
CA GLU A 181 -31.49 7.71 4.60
C GLU A 181 -32.25 8.55 3.59
N VAL A 182 -33.14 7.88 2.86
CA VAL A 182 -34.24 8.53 2.17
C VAL A 182 -35.22 8.99 3.27
N VAL A 183 -35.22 10.29 3.56
CA VAL A 183 -36.27 10.90 4.40
C VAL A 183 -37.52 11.03 3.51
N GLU A 184 -38.56 10.25 3.82
CA GLU A 184 -39.91 10.46 3.33
C GLU A 184 -40.55 11.72 3.95
#